data_c02f6d233398f63ae9fb87b53927db54
#
_entry.id   c02f6d233398f63ae9fb87b53927db54
#
_cell.length_a   1.000
_cell.length_b   1.000
_cell.length_c   1.000
_cell.angle_alpha   90.00
_cell.angle_beta   90.00
_cell.angle_gamma   90.00
#
_symmetry.space_group_name_H-M   'P 1'
#
loop_
_entity.id
_entity.type
_entity.pdbx_description
1 polymer ?
#
loop_
_entity_poly.entity_id
_entity_poly.type
_entity_poly.pdbx_seq_one_letter_code
_entity_poly.pdbx_strand_id
1 'polypeptide(L)'
;EELRKKFNSPLEIIEGPLMDGMNVVGDLFGAGKMFLPQVVKSARVMKQSVAYLLPFMDNDKKAKASSKGKILLATVKGDVHDIGKNIVGVVLQCNNFEIIDLGVMVPANKIIDIAIKENVDLIGLSGLITPSLDEMCFVASELQRNKVNKPLLIGGATTSKIHTAIKIDPLYNFGVCHVNDASKAVSVASDMISKSKCRPFVESLKQEYENLRKNYFKKDKANDNNLEICRNNKLKVRWEKYDPFKPKIDKIKVLEEISINKILNFVDWKPFFEAWELHGKFPDILKDPLVGDAAKDLWNDANKMIKKIIEKKLTQPKAVFGFWPANSDGDDIVIFESEKRTKILNKLFFLRQQINRKNSDRPNMCLADFIAPIGVKKDYIGGFLVTAGSGIEDLSSEYENKNDDYNSILVKSIGDRFAEGLAEMLHASVRKKYWGYNPKESLKNSDLISEKYVGIRPAPGYPACPDHTEKETLFSLLNIKENLK
;
A
#
# COMPACT_ATOMS: atom_id res chain seq x y z
N GLU A 1 7.85 14.41 -35.10
CA GLU A 1 7.85 15.32 -36.26
C GLU A 1 7.96 14.58 -37.59
N GLU A 2 8.86 13.63 -37.74
CA GLU A 2 9.04 12.86 -38.98
C GLU A 2 7.78 12.10 -39.41
N LEU A 3 7.07 11.48 -38.49
CA LEU A 3 5.83 10.75 -38.77
C LEU A 3 4.71 11.71 -39.24
N ARG A 4 4.65 12.94 -38.75
CA ARG A 4 3.68 13.94 -39.22
C ARG A 4 3.85 14.31 -40.69
N LYS A 5 5.03 14.08 -41.25
CA LYS A 5 5.28 14.29 -42.70
C LYS A 5 4.87 13.09 -43.54
N LYS A 6 4.70 11.92 -42.93
CA LYS A 6 4.41 10.64 -43.60
C LYS A 6 2.94 10.24 -43.52
N PHE A 7 2.20 10.70 -42.51
CA PHE A 7 0.81 10.38 -42.26
C PHE A 7 -0.09 11.61 -42.45
N ASN A 8 -1.32 11.36 -42.93
CA ASN A 8 -2.25 12.44 -43.26
C ASN A 8 -2.88 13.07 -42.02
N SER A 9 -2.95 12.35 -40.90
CA SER A 9 -3.51 12.88 -39.66
C SER A 9 -2.73 12.42 -38.41
N PRO A 10 -2.71 13.22 -37.35
CA PRO A 10 -2.15 12.79 -36.05
C PRO A 10 -2.80 11.53 -35.50
N LEU A 11 -4.10 11.31 -35.77
CA LEU A 11 -4.83 10.11 -35.32
C LEU A 11 -4.25 8.82 -35.94
N GLU A 12 -3.91 8.84 -37.24
CA GLU A 12 -3.25 7.71 -37.93
C GLU A 12 -1.89 7.35 -37.29
N ILE A 13 -1.16 8.36 -36.77
CA ILE A 13 0.11 8.13 -36.06
C ILE A 13 -0.14 7.44 -34.72
N ILE A 14 -1.21 7.84 -34.02
CA ILE A 14 -1.57 7.26 -32.71
C ILE A 14 -2.07 5.84 -32.90
N GLU A 15 -3.04 5.63 -33.78
CA GLU A 15 -3.70 4.31 -34.00
C GLU A 15 -2.82 3.31 -34.74
N GLY A 16 -1.84 3.78 -35.52
CA GLY A 16 -0.86 2.94 -36.22
C GLY A 16 0.44 2.79 -35.40
N PRO A 17 1.55 3.46 -35.82
CA PRO A 17 2.88 3.14 -35.30
C PRO A 17 3.04 3.27 -33.79
N LEU A 18 2.30 4.16 -33.09
CA LEU A 18 2.39 4.28 -31.66
C LEU A 18 1.68 3.10 -30.95
N MET A 19 0.48 2.75 -31.39
CA MET A 19 -0.27 1.61 -30.85
C MET A 19 0.38 0.27 -31.21
N ASP A 20 0.92 0.14 -32.42
CA ASP A 20 1.66 -1.06 -32.83
C ASP A 20 2.87 -1.30 -31.92
N GLY A 21 3.63 -0.23 -31.61
CA GLY A 21 4.73 -0.29 -30.65
C GLY A 21 4.26 -0.72 -29.26
N MET A 22 3.12 -0.20 -28.80
CA MET A 22 2.58 -0.57 -27.49
C MET A 22 2.01 -1.99 -27.46
N ASN A 23 1.46 -2.49 -28.56
CA ASN A 23 1.03 -3.89 -28.68
C ASN A 23 2.24 -4.83 -28.53
N VAL A 24 3.38 -4.51 -29.18
CA VAL A 24 4.64 -5.27 -29.02
C VAL A 24 5.12 -5.25 -27.56
N VAL A 25 5.06 -4.10 -26.88
CA VAL A 25 5.39 -3.98 -25.47
C VAL A 25 4.49 -4.87 -24.61
N GLY A 26 3.18 -4.87 -24.88
CA GLY A 26 2.20 -5.70 -24.19
C GLY A 26 2.46 -7.20 -24.39
N ASP A 27 2.77 -7.63 -25.61
CA ASP A 27 3.09 -9.02 -25.93
C ASP A 27 4.38 -9.48 -25.24
N LEU A 28 5.43 -8.65 -25.24
CA LEU A 28 6.70 -8.94 -24.56
C LEU A 28 6.52 -9.01 -23.04
N PHE A 29 5.71 -8.13 -22.47
CA PHE A 29 5.38 -8.15 -21.04
C PHE A 29 4.58 -9.40 -20.67
N GLY A 30 3.52 -9.71 -21.43
CA GLY A 30 2.73 -10.92 -21.23
C GLY A 30 3.52 -12.22 -21.40
N ALA A 31 4.57 -12.20 -22.25
CA ALA A 31 5.49 -13.33 -22.44
C ALA A 31 6.63 -13.38 -21.40
N GLY A 32 6.70 -12.46 -20.44
CA GLY A 32 7.78 -12.37 -19.43
C GLY A 32 9.15 -11.97 -19.99
N LYS A 33 9.19 -11.39 -21.21
CA LYS A 33 10.41 -10.91 -21.87
C LYS A 33 10.68 -9.42 -21.64
N MET A 34 9.73 -8.70 -21.11
CA MET A 34 9.83 -7.31 -20.70
C MET A 34 9.29 -7.17 -19.29
N PHE A 35 9.90 -6.31 -18.47
CA PHE A 35 9.55 -6.12 -17.07
C PHE A 35 8.85 -4.77 -16.85
N LEU A 36 8.12 -4.65 -15.74
CA LEU A 36 7.28 -3.51 -15.45
C LEU A 36 7.98 -2.14 -15.57
N PRO A 37 9.23 -1.92 -15.09
CA PRO A 37 9.91 -0.65 -15.28
C PRO A 37 10.07 -0.26 -16.75
N GLN A 38 10.32 -1.23 -17.62
CA GLN A 38 10.45 -1.00 -19.06
C GLN A 38 9.10 -0.68 -19.72
N VAL A 39 8.04 -1.35 -19.29
CA VAL A 39 6.66 -1.09 -19.76
C VAL A 39 6.25 0.33 -19.40
N VAL A 40 6.47 0.76 -18.15
CA VAL A 40 6.12 2.12 -17.69
C VAL A 40 6.96 3.19 -18.42
N LYS A 41 8.24 2.91 -18.73
CA LYS A 41 9.06 3.80 -19.58
C LYS A 41 8.49 3.91 -20.99
N SER A 42 8.04 2.82 -21.58
CA SER A 42 7.40 2.81 -22.91
C SER A 42 6.07 3.59 -22.89
N ALA A 43 5.28 3.40 -21.84
CA ALA A 43 4.05 4.16 -21.59
C ALA A 43 4.30 5.67 -21.54
N ARG A 44 5.34 6.11 -20.83
CA ARG A 44 5.74 7.52 -20.78
C ARG A 44 6.01 8.06 -22.17
N VAL A 45 6.77 7.33 -22.99
CA VAL A 45 7.09 7.74 -24.38
C VAL A 45 5.81 7.88 -25.20
N MET A 46 4.90 6.91 -25.09
CA MET A 46 3.58 6.95 -25.76
C MET A 46 2.79 8.19 -25.32
N LYS A 47 2.63 8.39 -24.02
CA LYS A 47 1.84 9.51 -23.45
C LYS A 47 2.40 10.87 -23.85
N GLN A 48 3.71 11.07 -23.83
CA GLN A 48 4.38 12.27 -24.29
C GLN A 48 4.20 12.48 -25.80
N SER A 49 4.26 11.41 -26.60
CA SER A 49 4.04 11.47 -28.04
C SER A 49 2.61 11.87 -28.37
N VAL A 50 1.62 11.31 -27.68
CA VAL A 50 0.20 11.69 -27.80
C VAL A 50 -0.01 13.15 -27.39
N ALA A 51 0.54 13.57 -26.25
CA ALA A 51 0.45 14.96 -25.79
C ALA A 51 1.02 15.96 -26.82
N TYR A 52 2.12 15.59 -27.48
CA TYR A 52 2.68 16.38 -28.59
C TYR A 52 1.76 16.45 -29.81
N LEU A 53 1.01 15.37 -30.11
CA LEU A 53 0.14 15.30 -31.28
C LEU A 53 -1.23 15.98 -31.07
N LEU A 54 -1.73 16.03 -29.82
CA LEU A 54 -3.05 16.57 -29.49
C LEU A 54 -3.33 17.99 -30.02
N PRO A 55 -2.41 18.98 -29.97
CA PRO A 55 -2.65 20.30 -30.51
C PRO A 55 -2.91 20.34 -32.04
N PHE A 56 -2.49 19.32 -32.75
CA PHE A 56 -2.62 19.19 -34.20
C PHE A 56 -3.86 18.38 -34.63
N MET A 57 -4.68 17.94 -33.69
CA MET A 57 -5.92 17.20 -33.97
C MET A 57 -7.11 18.16 -34.04
N ASP A 58 -7.97 17.97 -35.04
CA ASP A 58 -9.26 18.66 -35.15
C ASP A 58 -10.16 18.27 -33.96
N ASN A 59 -10.97 19.20 -33.45
CA ASN A 59 -11.83 18.99 -32.30
C ASN A 59 -12.81 17.80 -32.50
N ASP A 60 -13.31 17.61 -33.73
CA ASP A 60 -14.22 16.52 -34.06
C ASP A 60 -13.54 15.13 -34.08
N LYS A 61 -12.22 15.09 -34.25
CA LYS A 61 -11.45 13.85 -34.26
C LYS A 61 -10.88 13.49 -32.88
N LYS A 62 -10.74 14.46 -31.96
CA LYS A 62 -10.33 14.21 -30.55
C LYS A 62 -11.30 13.27 -29.83
N ALA A 63 -12.58 13.30 -30.21
CA ALA A 63 -13.65 12.49 -29.61
C ALA A 63 -13.76 11.04 -30.18
N LYS A 64 -12.99 10.69 -31.23
CA LYS A 64 -13.11 9.43 -31.97
C LYS A 64 -11.96 8.46 -31.83
N ALA A 65 -10.96 8.74 -31.00
CA ALA A 65 -9.99 7.70 -30.64
C ALA A 65 -10.75 6.59 -29.90
N SER A 66 -11.01 5.46 -30.55
CA SER A 66 -11.83 4.39 -30.00
C SER A 66 -11.06 3.69 -28.87
N SER A 67 -11.32 4.10 -27.65
CA SER A 67 -10.80 3.36 -26.49
C SER A 67 -11.44 1.98 -26.44
N LYS A 68 -10.72 0.97 -25.95
CA LYS A 68 -11.25 -0.39 -25.72
C LYS A 68 -12.32 -0.43 -24.64
N GLY A 69 -12.38 0.61 -23.80
CA GLY A 69 -13.33 0.77 -22.71
C GLY A 69 -12.81 1.77 -21.68
N LYS A 70 -13.72 2.25 -20.85
CA LYS A 70 -13.47 3.23 -19.79
C LYS A 70 -13.43 2.54 -18.43
N ILE A 71 -12.33 2.68 -17.70
CA ILE A 71 -12.09 2.02 -16.42
C ILE A 71 -11.92 3.06 -15.32
N LEU A 72 -12.68 2.92 -14.23
CA LEU A 72 -12.50 3.72 -13.03
C LEU A 72 -11.59 2.98 -12.07
N LEU A 73 -10.56 3.66 -11.54
CA LEU A 73 -9.66 3.14 -10.51
C LEU A 73 -9.75 3.97 -9.24
N ALA A 74 -9.77 3.30 -8.09
CA ALA A 74 -9.78 3.97 -6.79
C ALA A 74 -9.05 3.13 -5.73
N THR A 75 -8.26 3.78 -4.87
CA THR A 75 -7.88 3.22 -3.57
C THR A 75 -9.00 3.52 -2.59
N VAL A 76 -9.53 2.49 -1.94
CA VAL A 76 -10.73 2.58 -1.10
C VAL A 76 -10.52 3.49 0.12
N LYS A 77 -11.62 3.91 0.74
CA LYS A 77 -11.64 4.77 1.93
C LYS A 77 -10.70 4.22 3.02
N GLY A 78 -9.97 5.12 3.67
CA GLY A 78 -9.05 4.79 4.76
C GLY A 78 -7.68 4.29 4.31
N ASP A 79 -7.47 4.07 3.01
CA ASP A 79 -6.19 3.61 2.45
C ASP A 79 -5.55 4.69 1.55
N VAL A 80 -4.24 4.88 1.71
CA VAL A 80 -3.45 5.91 1.00
C VAL A 80 -2.43 5.32 0.03
N HIS A 81 -2.36 3.99 -0.08
CA HIS A 81 -1.38 3.31 -0.90
C HIS A 81 -1.84 3.28 -2.37
N ASP A 82 -1.15 3.99 -3.24
CA ASP A 82 -1.55 4.18 -4.64
C ASP A 82 -0.55 3.68 -5.68
N ILE A 83 0.68 3.30 -5.30
CA ILE A 83 1.72 2.90 -6.26
C ILE A 83 1.24 1.76 -7.16
N GLY A 84 0.73 0.67 -6.58
CA GLY A 84 0.23 -0.48 -7.35
C GLY A 84 -0.95 -0.11 -8.26
N LYS A 85 -1.89 0.71 -7.77
CA LYS A 85 -3.02 1.21 -8.55
C LYS A 85 -2.56 2.06 -9.73
N ASN A 86 -1.61 2.97 -9.51
CA ASN A 86 -1.07 3.85 -10.54
C ASN A 86 -0.35 3.04 -11.62
N ILE A 87 0.43 2.04 -11.24
CA ILE A 87 1.07 1.10 -12.17
C ILE A 87 0.03 0.39 -13.04
N VAL A 88 -1.01 -0.19 -12.44
CA VAL A 88 -2.10 -0.85 -13.17
C VAL A 88 -2.79 0.14 -14.11
N GLY A 89 -3.04 1.37 -13.66
CA GLY A 89 -3.61 2.43 -14.48
C GLY A 89 -2.76 2.73 -15.72
N VAL A 90 -1.45 2.89 -15.54
CA VAL A 90 -0.52 3.13 -16.65
C VAL A 90 -0.51 1.95 -17.62
N VAL A 91 -0.43 0.71 -17.13
CA VAL A 91 -0.43 -0.50 -17.97
C VAL A 91 -1.74 -0.63 -18.77
N LEU A 92 -2.88 -0.33 -18.17
CA LEU A 92 -4.18 -0.32 -18.85
C LEU A 92 -4.26 0.79 -19.90
N GLN A 93 -3.78 2.00 -19.60
CA GLN A 93 -3.70 3.11 -20.58
C GLN A 93 -2.86 2.73 -21.79
N CYS A 94 -1.73 2.05 -21.57
CA CYS A 94 -0.87 1.54 -22.65
C CYS A 94 -1.58 0.53 -23.56
N ASN A 95 -2.60 -0.14 -23.04
CA ASN A 95 -3.40 -1.10 -23.78
C ASN A 95 -4.71 -0.51 -24.32
N ASN A 96 -4.76 0.81 -24.48
CA ASN A 96 -5.86 1.57 -25.07
C ASN A 96 -7.15 1.57 -24.24
N PHE A 97 -7.05 1.53 -22.90
CA PHE A 97 -8.17 1.82 -22.01
C PHE A 97 -8.14 3.29 -21.56
N GLU A 98 -9.29 3.91 -21.49
CA GLU A 98 -9.45 5.22 -20.85
C GLU A 98 -9.52 5.02 -19.33
N ILE A 99 -8.67 5.70 -18.56
CA ILE A 99 -8.60 5.56 -17.10
C ILE A 99 -9.11 6.82 -16.42
N ILE A 100 -10.07 6.63 -15.52
CA ILE A 100 -10.52 7.64 -14.56
C ILE A 100 -9.96 7.24 -13.20
N ASP A 101 -8.89 7.90 -12.76
CA ASP A 101 -8.30 7.67 -11.44
C ASP A 101 -8.90 8.63 -10.41
N LEU A 102 -9.55 8.09 -9.39
CA LEU A 102 -10.13 8.86 -8.29
C LEU A 102 -9.14 9.17 -7.15
N GLY A 103 -7.91 8.63 -7.22
CA GLY A 103 -6.90 8.78 -6.19
C GLY A 103 -7.07 7.81 -5.02
N VAL A 104 -6.78 8.32 -3.82
CA VAL A 104 -6.76 7.55 -2.56
C VAL A 104 -7.88 7.96 -1.61
N MET A 105 -8.14 7.14 -0.60
CA MET A 105 -9.16 7.39 0.44
C MET A 105 -10.56 7.67 -0.12
N VAL A 106 -10.92 7.01 -1.21
CA VAL A 106 -12.14 7.30 -1.97
C VAL A 106 -13.33 6.61 -1.32
N PRO A 107 -14.35 7.35 -0.85
CA PRO A 107 -15.53 6.75 -0.27
C PRO A 107 -16.43 6.11 -1.33
N ALA A 108 -17.21 5.08 -0.95
CA ALA A 108 -18.05 4.30 -1.84
C ALA A 108 -19.04 5.13 -2.67
N ASN A 109 -19.68 6.13 -2.08
CA ASN A 109 -20.60 7.00 -2.79
C ASN A 109 -19.94 7.74 -3.95
N LYS A 110 -18.70 8.26 -3.77
CA LYS A 110 -17.96 8.95 -4.83
C LYS A 110 -17.60 7.98 -5.97
N ILE A 111 -17.23 6.73 -5.65
CA ILE A 111 -16.96 5.70 -6.66
C ILE A 111 -18.21 5.45 -7.51
N ILE A 112 -19.37 5.28 -6.86
CA ILE A 112 -20.65 5.00 -7.51
C ILE A 112 -21.10 6.18 -8.37
N ASP A 113 -21.09 7.39 -7.81
CA ASP A 113 -21.54 8.60 -8.51
C ASP A 113 -20.74 8.84 -9.79
N ILE A 114 -19.41 8.71 -9.72
CA ILE A 114 -18.55 8.88 -10.89
C ILE A 114 -18.72 7.71 -11.87
N ALA A 115 -18.85 6.47 -11.39
CA ALA A 115 -19.06 5.31 -12.26
C ALA A 115 -20.34 5.44 -13.09
N ILE A 116 -21.40 5.98 -12.51
CA ILE A 116 -22.69 6.26 -13.20
C ILE A 116 -22.53 7.46 -14.14
N LYS A 117 -21.99 8.59 -13.63
CA LYS A 117 -21.86 9.82 -14.39
C LYS A 117 -21.02 9.64 -15.65
N GLU A 118 -19.89 8.99 -15.53
CA GLU A 118 -18.94 8.76 -16.61
C GLU A 118 -19.25 7.51 -17.45
N ASN A 119 -20.30 6.77 -17.07
CA ASN A 119 -20.72 5.52 -17.69
C ASN A 119 -19.53 4.57 -17.96
N VAL A 120 -18.75 4.28 -16.93
CA VAL A 120 -17.57 3.43 -17.03
C VAL A 120 -17.94 2.00 -17.42
N ASP A 121 -17.02 1.27 -18.01
CA ASP A 121 -17.23 -0.12 -18.41
C ASP A 121 -16.77 -1.11 -17.33
N LEU A 122 -15.85 -0.68 -16.45
CA LEU A 122 -15.26 -1.51 -15.40
C LEU A 122 -14.81 -0.63 -14.23
N ILE A 123 -14.88 -1.17 -13.01
CA ILE A 123 -14.44 -0.50 -11.78
C ILE A 123 -13.30 -1.32 -11.18
N GLY A 124 -12.17 -0.68 -10.84
CA GLY A 124 -11.04 -1.30 -10.15
C GLY A 124 -10.84 -0.70 -8.76
N LEU A 125 -10.81 -1.56 -7.75
CA LEU A 125 -10.56 -1.19 -6.36
C LEU A 125 -9.18 -1.68 -5.92
N SER A 126 -8.44 -0.80 -5.25
CA SER A 126 -7.13 -1.09 -4.68
C SER A 126 -7.12 -0.88 -3.17
N GLY A 127 -6.32 -1.67 -2.47
CA GLY A 127 -6.07 -1.53 -1.04
C GLY A 127 -4.89 -2.36 -0.58
N LEU A 128 -4.15 -1.84 0.40
CA LEU A 128 -2.96 -2.48 0.95
C LEU A 128 -3.13 -2.89 2.41
N ILE A 129 -4.04 -2.28 3.14
CA ILE A 129 -4.20 -2.51 4.58
C ILE A 129 -5.41 -3.38 4.87
N THR A 130 -5.41 -4.06 6.02
CA THR A 130 -6.50 -4.99 6.38
C THR A 130 -7.90 -4.36 6.34
N PRO A 131 -8.14 -3.14 6.85
CA PRO A 131 -9.47 -2.49 6.75
C PRO A 131 -9.96 -2.23 5.33
N SER A 132 -9.06 -2.16 4.35
CA SER A 132 -9.44 -1.97 2.94
C SER A 132 -10.26 -3.16 2.41
N LEU A 133 -10.07 -4.35 2.98
CA LEU A 133 -10.85 -5.53 2.62
C LEU A 133 -12.34 -5.38 2.95
N ASP A 134 -12.65 -4.80 4.12
CA ASP A 134 -14.02 -4.53 4.53
C ASP A 134 -14.64 -3.39 3.72
N GLU A 135 -13.87 -2.35 3.40
CA GLU A 135 -14.31 -1.25 2.53
C GLU A 135 -14.60 -1.75 1.10
N MET A 136 -13.84 -2.70 0.57
CA MET A 136 -14.13 -3.33 -0.72
C MET A 136 -15.44 -4.12 -0.68
N CYS A 137 -15.72 -4.83 0.42
CA CYS A 137 -17.00 -5.50 0.63
C CYS A 137 -18.15 -4.48 0.68
N PHE A 138 -17.95 -3.35 1.38
CA PHE A 138 -18.92 -2.29 1.46
C PHE A 138 -19.19 -1.66 0.09
N VAL A 139 -18.16 -1.33 -0.69
CA VAL A 139 -18.30 -0.80 -2.06
C VAL A 139 -19.08 -1.80 -2.94
N ALA A 140 -18.77 -3.09 -2.89
CA ALA A 140 -19.47 -4.12 -3.66
C ALA A 140 -20.97 -4.19 -3.30
N SER A 141 -21.31 -4.15 -2.02
CA SER A 141 -22.71 -4.14 -1.57
C SER A 141 -23.44 -2.86 -1.99
N GLU A 142 -22.77 -1.71 -1.94
CA GLU A 142 -23.35 -0.44 -2.38
C GLU A 142 -23.54 -0.37 -3.91
N LEU A 143 -22.61 -0.92 -4.70
CA LEU A 143 -22.79 -1.09 -6.15
C LEU A 143 -24.02 -1.97 -6.46
N GLN A 144 -24.19 -3.07 -5.72
CA GLN A 144 -25.36 -3.94 -5.84
C GLN A 144 -26.66 -3.20 -5.47
N ARG A 145 -26.65 -2.46 -4.36
CA ARG A 145 -27.81 -1.68 -3.87
C ARG A 145 -28.24 -0.62 -4.89
N ASN A 146 -27.27 0.07 -5.50
CA ASN A 146 -27.51 1.11 -6.51
C ASN A 146 -27.71 0.56 -7.93
N LYS A 147 -27.76 -0.76 -8.11
CA LYS A 147 -27.95 -1.44 -9.40
C LYS A 147 -26.92 -1.03 -10.47
N VAL A 148 -25.69 -0.75 -10.05
CA VAL A 148 -24.58 -0.46 -10.95
C VAL A 148 -24.04 -1.77 -11.50
N ASN A 149 -24.46 -2.11 -12.72
CA ASN A 149 -24.14 -3.40 -13.36
C ASN A 149 -22.82 -3.29 -14.16
N LYS A 150 -21.70 -3.12 -13.48
CA LYS A 150 -20.36 -3.04 -14.09
C LYS A 150 -19.42 -4.07 -13.44
N PRO A 151 -18.53 -4.72 -14.22
CA PRO A 151 -17.56 -5.64 -13.64
C PRO A 151 -16.66 -4.95 -12.61
N LEU A 152 -16.20 -5.73 -11.61
CA LEU A 152 -15.37 -5.23 -10.53
C LEU A 152 -14.02 -5.97 -10.51
N LEU A 153 -12.91 -5.22 -10.56
CA LEU A 153 -11.56 -5.72 -10.32
C LEU A 153 -11.15 -5.43 -8.88
N ILE A 154 -10.55 -6.41 -8.23
CA ILE A 154 -10.00 -6.30 -6.88
C ILE A 154 -8.50 -6.52 -6.94
N GLY A 155 -7.73 -5.55 -6.48
CA GLY A 155 -6.27 -5.60 -6.45
C GLY A 155 -5.69 -5.00 -5.18
N GLY A 156 -4.39 -5.22 -4.98
CA GLY A 156 -3.62 -4.75 -3.82
C GLY A 156 -3.05 -5.89 -2.98
N ALA A 157 -1.95 -5.63 -2.28
CA ALA A 157 -1.11 -6.66 -1.66
C ALA A 157 -1.80 -7.47 -0.55
N THR A 158 -2.81 -6.91 0.13
CA THR A 158 -3.59 -7.63 1.16
C THR A 158 -4.76 -8.41 0.60
N THR A 159 -5.12 -8.16 -0.66
CA THR A 159 -6.23 -8.84 -1.30
C THR A 159 -5.84 -10.27 -1.70
N SER A 160 -6.81 -11.14 -1.82
CA SER A 160 -6.58 -12.51 -2.29
C SER A 160 -7.80 -13.06 -3.02
N LYS A 161 -7.56 -14.02 -3.91
CA LYS A 161 -8.62 -14.71 -4.61
C LYS A 161 -9.60 -15.39 -3.65
N ILE A 162 -9.09 -15.94 -2.54
CA ILE A 162 -9.92 -16.57 -1.50
C ILE A 162 -10.82 -15.54 -0.82
N HIS A 163 -10.26 -14.41 -0.40
CA HIS A 163 -11.06 -13.33 0.21
C HIS A 163 -12.11 -12.81 -0.76
N THR A 164 -11.73 -12.54 -2.00
CA THR A 164 -12.67 -12.09 -3.05
C THR A 164 -13.79 -13.09 -3.25
N ALA A 165 -13.49 -14.38 -3.34
CA ALA A 165 -14.46 -15.43 -3.51
C ALA A 165 -15.44 -15.57 -2.33
N ILE A 166 -14.95 -15.39 -1.07
CA ILE A 166 -15.73 -15.67 0.14
C ILE A 166 -16.50 -14.42 0.61
N LYS A 167 -15.90 -13.24 0.52
CA LYS A 167 -16.43 -12.03 1.14
C LYS A 167 -17.01 -11.03 0.14
N ILE A 168 -16.40 -10.83 -1.03
CA ILE A 168 -16.81 -9.79 -1.97
C ILE A 168 -17.80 -10.32 -3.02
N ASP A 169 -17.49 -11.43 -3.69
CA ASP A 169 -18.32 -11.99 -4.76
C ASP A 169 -19.76 -12.27 -4.34
N PRO A 170 -20.05 -12.78 -3.11
CA PRO A 170 -21.44 -12.97 -2.66
C PRO A 170 -22.26 -11.70 -2.52
N LEU A 171 -21.62 -10.54 -2.42
CA LEU A 171 -22.26 -9.24 -2.23
C LEU A 171 -22.58 -8.53 -3.56
N TYR A 172 -22.04 -9.05 -4.69
CA TYR A 172 -22.16 -8.39 -5.98
C TYR A 172 -22.39 -9.37 -7.13
N ASN A 173 -23.54 -9.26 -7.79
CA ASN A 173 -23.99 -10.25 -8.76
C ASN A 173 -23.35 -10.13 -10.14
N PHE A 174 -22.82 -8.97 -10.51
CA PHE A 174 -22.42 -8.70 -11.89
C PHE A 174 -21.08 -9.33 -12.30
N GLY A 175 -20.18 -9.55 -11.36
CA GLY A 175 -18.89 -10.21 -11.57
C GLY A 175 -17.75 -9.45 -10.90
N VAL A 176 -16.98 -10.20 -10.09
CA VAL A 176 -15.85 -9.69 -9.33
C VAL A 176 -14.62 -10.53 -9.66
N CYS A 177 -13.53 -9.93 -10.10
CA CYS A 177 -12.30 -10.64 -10.39
C CYS A 177 -11.13 -10.13 -9.55
N HIS A 178 -10.42 -11.03 -8.89
CA HIS A 178 -9.16 -10.71 -8.22
C HIS A 178 -8.01 -10.73 -9.22
N VAL A 179 -7.18 -9.69 -9.19
CA VAL A 179 -6.00 -9.52 -10.04
C VAL A 179 -4.76 -9.40 -9.16
N ASN A 180 -3.82 -10.34 -9.33
CA ASN A 180 -2.61 -10.42 -8.51
C ASN A 180 -1.51 -9.43 -8.92
N ASP A 181 -1.45 -9.10 -10.22
CA ASP A 181 -0.39 -8.31 -10.81
C ASP A 181 -0.89 -7.49 -12.01
N ALA A 182 -0.13 -6.48 -12.40
CA ALA A 182 -0.49 -5.57 -13.46
C ALA A 182 -0.54 -6.28 -14.85
N SER A 183 0.24 -7.33 -15.05
CA SER A 183 0.28 -8.05 -16.33
C SER A 183 -1.05 -8.73 -16.64
N LYS A 184 -1.71 -9.27 -15.61
CA LYS A 184 -3.03 -9.92 -15.74
C LYS A 184 -4.18 -8.93 -15.82
N ALA A 185 -4.00 -7.70 -15.34
CA ALA A 185 -5.05 -6.69 -15.36
C ALA A 185 -5.58 -6.43 -16.78
N VAL A 186 -4.69 -6.41 -17.76
CA VAL A 186 -5.04 -6.13 -19.18
C VAL A 186 -5.92 -7.22 -19.78
N SER A 187 -5.53 -8.47 -19.64
CA SER A 187 -6.31 -9.59 -20.18
C SER A 187 -7.67 -9.72 -19.51
N VAL A 188 -7.69 -9.61 -18.16
CA VAL A 188 -8.94 -9.66 -17.39
C VAL A 188 -9.86 -8.50 -17.74
N ALA A 189 -9.35 -7.26 -17.81
CA ALA A 189 -10.14 -6.10 -18.21
C ALA A 189 -10.71 -6.26 -19.63
N SER A 190 -9.90 -6.74 -20.56
CA SER A 190 -10.34 -7.01 -21.95
C SER A 190 -11.47 -8.04 -22.02
N ASP A 191 -11.36 -9.12 -21.26
CA ASP A 191 -12.39 -10.17 -21.22
C ASP A 191 -13.67 -9.71 -20.52
N MET A 192 -13.56 -8.93 -19.43
CA MET A 192 -14.69 -8.42 -18.65
C MET A 192 -15.46 -7.28 -19.37
N ILE A 193 -14.81 -6.51 -20.25
CA ILE A 193 -15.46 -5.45 -21.03
C ILE A 193 -16.03 -5.99 -22.35
N SER A 194 -15.49 -7.09 -22.86
CA SER A 194 -15.91 -7.67 -24.14
C SER A 194 -17.35 -8.17 -24.12
N LYS A 195 -18.18 -7.69 -25.05
CA LYS A 195 -19.59 -8.11 -25.17
C LYS A 195 -19.77 -9.63 -25.37
N SER A 196 -18.81 -10.29 -26.02
CA SER A 196 -18.87 -11.74 -26.30
C SER A 196 -18.21 -12.60 -25.23
N LYS A 197 -17.17 -12.11 -24.54
CA LYS A 197 -16.39 -12.88 -23.59
C LYS A 197 -16.77 -12.66 -22.12
N CYS A 198 -17.36 -11.51 -21.77
CA CYS A 198 -17.68 -11.14 -20.39
C CYS A 198 -18.53 -12.21 -19.69
N ARG A 199 -19.63 -12.61 -20.29
CA ARG A 199 -20.55 -13.58 -19.67
C ARG A 199 -19.91 -14.95 -19.44
N PRO A 200 -19.28 -15.61 -20.43
CA PRO A 200 -18.59 -16.87 -20.21
C PRO A 200 -17.46 -16.77 -19.19
N PHE A 201 -16.69 -15.66 -19.18
CA PHE A 201 -15.64 -15.41 -18.23
C PHE A 201 -16.17 -15.34 -16.80
N VAL A 202 -17.21 -14.53 -16.57
CA VAL A 202 -17.84 -14.36 -15.24
C VAL A 202 -18.47 -15.68 -14.76
N GLU A 203 -19.12 -16.44 -15.64
CA GLU A 203 -19.70 -17.75 -15.30
C GLU A 203 -18.61 -18.75 -14.86
N SER A 204 -17.50 -18.83 -15.58
CA SER A 204 -16.34 -19.65 -15.20
C SER A 204 -15.74 -19.23 -13.86
N LEU A 205 -15.58 -17.91 -13.64
CA LEU A 205 -15.06 -17.35 -12.40
C LEU A 205 -15.96 -17.66 -11.19
N LYS A 206 -17.29 -17.57 -11.37
CA LYS A 206 -18.26 -17.93 -10.33
C LYS A 206 -18.22 -19.41 -9.94
N GLN A 207 -18.06 -20.31 -10.91
CA GLN A 207 -17.86 -21.74 -10.65
C GLN A 207 -16.57 -21.99 -9.86
N GLU A 208 -15.47 -21.33 -10.22
CA GLU A 208 -14.22 -21.42 -9.47
C GLU A 208 -14.39 -20.92 -8.04
N TYR A 209 -15.04 -19.77 -7.83
CA TYR A 209 -15.28 -19.19 -6.52
C TYR A 209 -16.20 -20.08 -5.67
N GLU A 210 -17.19 -20.71 -6.27
CA GLU A 210 -18.04 -21.67 -5.57
C GLU A 210 -17.24 -22.87 -5.05
N ASN A 211 -16.32 -23.40 -5.84
CA ASN A 211 -15.43 -24.49 -5.44
C ASN A 211 -14.47 -24.04 -4.31
N LEU A 212 -13.94 -22.82 -4.40
CA LEU A 212 -13.11 -22.26 -3.33
C LEU A 212 -13.88 -22.11 -2.02
N ARG A 213 -15.14 -21.62 -2.08
CA ARG A 213 -16.04 -21.50 -0.91
C ARG A 213 -16.31 -22.88 -0.29
N LYS A 214 -16.68 -23.87 -1.12
CA LYS A 214 -16.94 -25.26 -0.62
C LYS A 214 -15.72 -25.85 0.11
N ASN A 215 -14.53 -25.63 -0.43
CA ASN A 215 -13.28 -26.12 0.17
C ASN A 215 -12.91 -25.37 1.45
N TYR A 216 -13.12 -24.07 1.48
CA TYR A 216 -12.85 -23.21 2.64
C TYR A 216 -13.78 -23.59 3.80
N PHE A 217 -15.09 -23.63 3.59
CA PHE A 217 -16.05 -23.95 4.65
C PHE A 217 -15.99 -25.42 5.12
N LYS A 218 -15.48 -26.35 4.30
CA LYS A 218 -15.19 -27.70 4.79
C LYS A 218 -14.06 -27.73 5.83
N LYS A 219 -13.06 -26.85 5.69
CA LYS A 219 -11.96 -26.72 6.65
C LYS A 219 -12.36 -25.93 7.90
N ASP A 220 -13.29 -25.00 7.76
CA ASP A 220 -13.62 -24.01 8.79
C ASP A 220 -14.71 -24.48 9.79
N LYS A 221 -15.38 -25.62 9.56
CA LYS A 221 -16.35 -26.20 10.52
C LYS A 221 -15.78 -26.52 11.91
N ALA A 222 -14.47 -26.26 12.13
CA ALA A 222 -13.76 -26.47 13.40
C ALA A 222 -13.46 -25.16 14.15
N ASN A 223 -13.96 -24.01 13.72
CA ASN A 223 -13.58 -22.70 14.27
C ASN A 223 -14.60 -22.13 15.25
N ASP A 224 -14.74 -22.74 16.43
CA ASP A 224 -15.42 -22.15 17.58
C ASP A 224 -14.45 -21.31 18.44
N ASN A 225 -13.72 -20.38 17.84
CA ASN A 225 -12.92 -19.44 18.59
C ASN A 225 -13.77 -18.22 18.99
N ASN A 226 -14.31 -18.25 20.20
CA ASN A 226 -14.86 -17.05 20.80
C ASN A 226 -13.76 -16.19 21.43
N LEU A 227 -14.05 -14.96 21.73
CA LEU A 227 -13.09 -14.00 22.29
C LEU A 227 -12.52 -14.48 23.64
N GLU A 228 -13.30 -15.19 24.44
CA GLU A 228 -12.88 -15.72 25.73
C GLU A 228 -11.77 -16.79 25.57
N ILE A 229 -11.93 -17.73 24.64
CA ILE A 229 -10.90 -18.70 24.29
C ILE A 229 -9.61 -18.01 23.87
N CYS A 230 -9.73 -16.96 23.04
CA CYS A 230 -8.57 -16.20 22.60
C CYS A 230 -7.89 -15.43 23.74
N ARG A 231 -8.65 -14.88 24.69
CA ARG A 231 -8.12 -14.23 25.90
C ARG A 231 -7.41 -15.20 26.82
N ASN A 232 -7.92 -16.44 26.96
CA ASN A 232 -7.26 -17.49 27.73
C ASN A 232 -5.94 -17.95 27.09
N ASN A 233 -5.84 -17.87 25.74
CA ASN A 233 -4.64 -18.16 24.97
C ASN A 233 -3.79 -16.90 24.66
N LYS A 234 -3.86 -15.84 25.47
CA LYS A 234 -3.04 -14.64 25.33
C LYS A 234 -1.55 -14.90 25.54
N LEU A 235 -0.71 -14.01 25.07
CA LEU A 235 0.72 -14.01 25.40
C LEU A 235 0.90 -13.86 26.92
N LYS A 236 1.60 -14.82 27.54
CA LYS A 236 1.86 -14.83 29.00
C LYS A 236 3.27 -14.33 29.29
N VAL A 237 3.38 -13.13 29.79
CA VAL A 237 4.66 -12.53 30.23
C VAL A 237 4.81 -12.72 31.75
N ARG A 238 6.00 -13.17 32.19
CA ARG A 238 6.32 -13.33 33.61
C ARG A 238 6.81 -12.02 34.19
N TRP A 239 5.88 -11.13 34.50
CA TRP A 239 6.17 -9.77 35.00
C TRP A 239 6.97 -9.75 36.30
N GLU A 240 6.92 -10.79 37.12
CA GLU A 240 7.73 -10.93 38.34
C GLU A 240 9.24 -10.98 38.02
N LYS A 241 9.60 -11.44 36.82
CA LYS A 241 10.99 -11.58 36.37
C LYS A 241 11.45 -10.47 35.45
N TYR A 242 10.59 -9.49 35.19
CA TYR A 242 10.87 -8.40 34.27
C TYR A 242 10.50 -7.06 34.89
N ASP A 243 11.46 -6.15 34.93
CA ASP A 243 11.24 -4.75 35.32
C ASP A 243 11.28 -3.85 34.09
N PRO A 244 10.15 -3.20 33.75
CA PRO A 244 10.09 -2.28 32.62
C PRO A 244 11.05 -1.10 32.78
N PHE A 245 11.79 -0.81 31.72
CA PHE A 245 12.69 0.33 31.71
C PHE A 245 11.90 1.64 31.60
N LYS A 246 12.20 2.59 32.47
CA LYS A 246 11.69 3.94 32.36
C LYS A 246 12.40 4.68 31.21
N PRO A 247 11.67 5.34 30.28
CA PRO A 247 12.28 6.19 29.27
C PRO A 247 13.14 7.31 29.89
N LYS A 248 14.24 7.63 29.22
CA LYS A 248 15.14 8.72 29.67
C LYS A 248 14.56 10.11 29.41
N ILE A 249 13.59 10.22 28.54
CA ILE A 249 12.86 11.45 28.26
C ILE A 249 11.37 11.21 28.53
N ASP A 250 10.70 12.24 29.05
CA ASP A 250 9.29 12.22 29.45
C ASP A 250 8.43 13.22 28.68
N LYS A 251 8.94 13.73 27.56
CA LYS A 251 8.30 14.76 26.73
C LYS A 251 8.24 14.32 25.27
N ILE A 252 7.30 14.94 24.55
CA ILE A 252 7.26 14.85 23.10
C ILE A 252 8.51 15.52 22.53
N LYS A 253 9.11 14.87 21.54
CA LYS A 253 10.27 15.38 20.84
C LYS A 253 10.03 15.40 19.33
N VAL A 254 10.35 16.53 18.71
CA VAL A 254 10.35 16.71 17.26
C VAL A 254 11.78 16.62 16.76
N LEU A 255 11.98 15.91 15.66
CA LEU A 255 13.23 15.87 14.94
C LEU A 255 12.98 16.48 13.56
N GLU A 256 13.66 17.57 13.31
CA GLU A 256 13.72 18.27 12.04
C GLU A 256 15.14 18.15 11.46
N GLU A 257 15.34 18.59 10.24
CA GLU A 257 16.65 18.58 9.56
C GLU A 257 17.33 17.19 9.53
N ILE A 258 16.51 16.15 9.33
CA ILE A 258 17.02 14.78 9.27
C ILE A 258 17.72 14.56 7.93
N SER A 259 19.01 14.17 7.98
CA SER A 259 19.78 13.87 6.78
C SER A 259 19.31 12.59 6.10
N ILE A 260 18.91 12.68 4.83
CA ILE A 260 18.53 11.53 3.99
C ILE A 260 19.70 10.53 3.92
N ASN A 261 20.95 10.99 3.84
CA ASN A 261 22.14 10.11 3.85
C ASN A 261 22.23 9.22 5.10
N LYS A 262 21.72 9.68 6.24
CA LYS A 262 21.64 8.85 7.45
C LYS A 262 20.49 7.84 7.36
N ILE A 263 19.36 8.23 6.79
CA ILE A 263 18.19 7.36 6.58
C ILE A 263 18.57 6.19 5.66
N LEU A 264 19.32 6.43 4.59
CA LEU A 264 19.71 5.42 3.61
C LEU A 264 20.42 4.20 4.23
N ASN A 265 21.09 4.37 5.38
CA ASN A 265 21.75 3.26 6.10
C ASN A 265 20.75 2.31 6.79
N PHE A 266 19.48 2.68 6.86
CA PHE A 266 18.41 1.92 7.52
C PHE A 266 17.34 1.42 6.55
N VAL A 267 17.51 1.67 5.25
CA VAL A 267 16.52 1.29 4.24
C VAL A 267 16.59 -0.19 3.92
N ASP A 268 15.42 -0.85 3.92
CA ASP A 268 15.22 -2.12 3.21
C ASP A 268 14.79 -1.82 1.77
N TRP A 269 15.62 -2.24 0.82
CA TRP A 269 15.37 -2.02 -0.61
C TRP A 269 14.54 -3.12 -1.26
N LYS A 270 14.26 -4.23 -0.57
CA LYS A 270 13.46 -5.32 -1.12
C LYS A 270 12.05 -4.85 -1.51
N PRO A 271 11.28 -4.13 -0.66
CA PRO A 271 9.97 -3.63 -1.04
C PRO A 271 9.98 -2.62 -2.20
N PHE A 272 11.09 -1.90 -2.39
CA PHE A 272 11.26 -1.04 -3.56
C PHE A 272 11.20 -1.83 -4.86
N PHE A 273 11.94 -2.94 -4.97
CA PHE A 273 11.92 -3.79 -6.15
C PHE A 273 10.59 -4.53 -6.30
N GLU A 274 10.01 -5.00 -5.21
CA GLU A 274 8.70 -5.67 -5.21
C GLU A 274 7.55 -4.78 -5.71
N ALA A 275 7.59 -3.48 -5.40
CA ALA A 275 6.63 -2.50 -5.93
C ALA A 275 6.69 -2.39 -7.47
N TRP A 276 7.82 -2.71 -8.07
CA TRP A 276 8.03 -2.78 -9.52
C TRP A 276 7.93 -4.20 -10.08
N GLU A 277 7.33 -5.13 -9.34
CA GLU A 277 7.17 -6.55 -9.71
C GLU A 277 8.52 -7.27 -10.00
N LEU A 278 9.63 -6.75 -9.45
CA LEU A 278 10.93 -7.40 -9.52
C LEU A 278 11.20 -8.14 -8.20
N HIS A 279 11.08 -9.46 -8.24
CA HIS A 279 11.17 -10.30 -7.04
C HIS A 279 12.59 -10.83 -6.85
N GLY A 280 13.14 -10.59 -5.66
CA GLY A 280 14.48 -11.05 -5.29
C GLY A 280 15.00 -10.37 -4.02
N LYS A 281 16.14 -10.85 -3.52
CA LYS A 281 16.78 -10.28 -2.35
C LYS A 281 17.82 -9.24 -2.78
N PHE A 282 17.73 -8.03 -2.24
CA PHE A 282 18.76 -7.02 -2.49
C PHE A 282 20.00 -7.29 -1.59
N PRO A 283 21.25 -7.15 -2.14
CA PRO A 283 21.60 -6.72 -3.50
C PRO A 283 21.66 -7.83 -4.57
N ASP A 284 21.37 -9.10 -4.22
CA ASP A 284 21.56 -10.25 -5.11
C ASP A 284 20.68 -10.16 -6.37
N ILE A 285 19.51 -9.54 -6.28
CA ILE A 285 18.59 -9.31 -7.40
C ILE A 285 19.27 -8.60 -8.59
N LEU A 286 20.27 -7.75 -8.32
CA LEU A 286 21.03 -7.06 -9.37
C LEU A 286 21.88 -7.99 -10.23
N LYS A 287 22.08 -9.23 -9.79
CA LYS A 287 22.85 -10.28 -10.51
C LYS A 287 21.97 -11.41 -10.98
N ASP A 288 20.65 -11.30 -10.81
CA ASP A 288 19.71 -12.32 -11.23
C ASP A 288 19.76 -12.50 -12.76
N PRO A 289 19.80 -13.75 -13.28
CA PRO A 289 19.93 -14.00 -14.70
C PRO A 289 18.72 -13.57 -15.52
N LEU A 290 17.54 -13.45 -14.92
CA LEU A 290 16.29 -13.09 -15.60
C LEU A 290 15.96 -11.60 -15.44
N VAL A 291 15.92 -11.11 -14.22
CA VAL A 291 15.47 -9.74 -13.89
C VAL A 291 16.63 -8.77 -13.62
N GLY A 292 17.86 -9.25 -13.54
CA GLY A 292 19.01 -8.48 -13.04
C GLY A 292 19.30 -7.22 -13.84
N ASP A 293 19.17 -7.23 -15.16
CA ASP A 293 19.44 -6.04 -15.97
C ASP A 293 18.34 -4.98 -15.76
N ALA A 294 17.06 -5.38 -15.72
CA ALA A 294 15.96 -4.47 -15.39
C ALA A 294 16.09 -3.90 -13.97
N ALA A 295 16.54 -4.73 -13.02
CA ALA A 295 16.78 -4.31 -11.64
C ALA A 295 17.96 -3.31 -11.54
N LYS A 296 19.05 -3.53 -12.29
CA LYS A 296 20.19 -2.57 -12.37
C LYS A 296 19.74 -1.23 -12.94
N ASP A 297 18.98 -1.24 -14.04
CA ASP A 297 18.51 -0.01 -14.66
C ASP A 297 17.60 0.78 -13.73
N LEU A 298 16.64 0.10 -13.07
CA LEU A 298 15.78 0.71 -12.07
C LEU A 298 16.58 1.27 -10.89
N TRP A 299 17.56 0.51 -10.40
CA TRP A 299 18.44 0.94 -9.31
C TRP A 299 19.29 2.15 -9.67
N ASN A 300 19.82 2.19 -10.90
CA ASN A 300 20.58 3.34 -11.40
C ASN A 300 19.71 4.60 -11.47
N ASP A 301 18.48 4.46 -11.94
CA ASP A 301 17.53 5.58 -12.02
C ASP A 301 17.11 6.04 -10.62
N ALA A 302 16.89 5.11 -9.67
CA ALA A 302 16.62 5.44 -8.27
C ALA A 302 17.79 6.21 -7.64
N ASN A 303 19.04 5.77 -7.84
CA ASN A 303 20.20 6.47 -7.31
C ASN A 303 20.36 7.88 -7.88
N LYS A 304 20.12 8.08 -9.19
CA LYS A 304 20.11 9.42 -9.81
C LYS A 304 19.02 10.31 -9.18
N MET A 305 17.83 9.75 -8.96
CA MET A 305 16.72 10.48 -8.33
C MET A 305 17.03 10.83 -6.86
N ILE A 306 17.54 9.89 -6.07
CA ILE A 306 17.97 10.11 -4.69
C ILE A 306 19.03 11.21 -4.63
N LYS A 307 20.04 11.14 -5.51
CA LYS A 307 21.08 12.18 -5.61
C LYS A 307 20.45 13.55 -5.91
N LYS A 308 19.54 13.64 -6.90
CA LYS A 308 18.81 14.87 -7.22
C LYS A 308 18.05 15.42 -6.03
N ILE A 309 17.33 14.55 -5.29
CA ILE A 309 16.54 14.93 -4.11
C ILE A 309 17.46 15.53 -3.04
N ILE A 310 18.60 14.89 -2.76
CA ILE A 310 19.56 15.33 -1.75
C ILE A 310 20.24 16.65 -2.14
N GLU A 311 20.80 16.73 -3.34
CA GLU A 311 21.55 17.90 -3.81
C GLU A 311 20.68 19.15 -3.91
N LYS A 312 19.42 18.99 -4.35
CA LYS A 312 18.48 20.09 -4.48
C LYS A 312 17.61 20.32 -3.24
N LYS A 313 17.80 19.53 -2.19
CA LYS A 313 17.01 19.58 -0.94
C LYS A 313 15.49 19.58 -1.22
N LEU A 314 15.05 18.70 -2.10
CA LEU A 314 13.67 18.69 -2.61
C LEU A 314 12.65 18.20 -1.58
N THR A 315 13.08 17.52 -0.53
CA THR A 315 12.22 17.10 0.58
C THR A 315 12.95 17.19 1.91
N GLN A 316 12.20 17.31 3.00
CA GLN A 316 12.73 17.41 4.35
C GLN A 316 12.01 16.40 5.27
N PRO A 317 12.64 15.24 5.52
CA PRO A 317 12.06 14.26 6.45
C PRO A 317 11.95 14.82 7.86
N LYS A 318 10.84 14.51 8.54
CA LYS A 318 10.58 14.90 9.91
C LYS A 318 10.10 13.71 10.73
N ALA A 319 10.29 13.77 12.04
CA ALA A 319 9.76 12.79 12.98
C ALA A 319 9.31 13.47 14.27
N VAL A 320 8.22 12.96 14.84
CA VAL A 320 7.78 13.30 16.20
C VAL A 320 7.56 12.01 16.98
N PHE A 321 7.95 12.00 18.24
CA PHE A 321 7.74 10.85 19.12
C PHE A 321 7.61 11.29 20.58
N GLY A 322 6.99 10.44 21.39
CA GLY A 322 6.84 10.67 22.83
C GLY A 322 6.71 9.36 23.59
N PHE A 323 6.85 9.46 24.92
CA PHE A 323 6.71 8.33 25.83
C PHE A 323 5.78 8.74 26.97
N TRP A 324 4.97 7.77 27.41
CA TRP A 324 3.99 7.99 28.48
C TRP A 324 3.99 6.81 29.45
N PRO A 325 3.74 7.08 30.76
CA PRO A 325 3.41 6.01 31.70
C PRO A 325 2.14 5.30 31.22
N ALA A 326 2.20 3.97 31.12
CA ALA A 326 1.08 3.17 30.63
C ALA A 326 0.99 1.82 31.36
N ASN A 327 -0.21 1.25 31.39
CA ASN A 327 -0.47 -0.11 31.83
C ASN A 327 -1.58 -0.74 31.00
N SER A 328 -1.58 -2.06 30.85
CA SER A 328 -2.69 -2.76 30.22
C SER A 328 -3.86 -2.97 31.19
N ASP A 329 -5.07 -2.88 30.62
CA ASP A 329 -6.36 -3.14 31.25
C ASP A 329 -7.16 -4.08 30.34
N GLY A 330 -7.03 -5.37 30.54
CA GLY A 330 -7.56 -6.36 29.64
C GLY A 330 -6.88 -6.36 28.27
N ASP A 331 -7.62 -6.07 27.21
CA ASP A 331 -7.11 -5.95 25.84
C ASP A 331 -6.75 -4.50 25.46
N ASP A 332 -6.94 -3.54 26.38
CA ASP A 332 -6.69 -2.12 26.18
C ASP A 332 -5.41 -1.65 26.90
N ILE A 333 -4.93 -0.44 26.54
CA ILE A 333 -3.81 0.22 27.21
C ILE A 333 -4.27 1.55 27.76
N VAL A 334 -4.11 1.75 29.07
CA VAL A 334 -4.38 3.01 29.75
C VAL A 334 -3.10 3.83 29.79
N ILE A 335 -3.17 5.06 29.32
CA ILE A 335 -2.09 6.05 29.31
C ILE A 335 -2.36 7.06 30.43
N PHE A 336 -1.35 7.31 31.25
CA PHE A 336 -1.46 8.22 32.40
C PHE A 336 -0.77 9.56 32.11
N GLU A 337 -1.32 10.63 32.73
CA GLU A 337 -0.78 11.98 32.61
C GLU A 337 0.63 12.11 33.22
N SER A 338 0.92 11.31 34.25
CA SER A 338 2.18 11.38 35.00
C SER A 338 2.55 10.05 35.66
N GLU A 339 3.77 9.99 36.19
CA GLU A 339 4.29 8.86 36.99
C GLU A 339 3.46 8.50 38.23
N LYS A 340 2.66 9.46 38.75
CA LYS A 340 1.75 9.22 39.87
C LYS A 340 0.59 8.28 39.49
N ARG A 341 0.25 8.19 38.19
CA ARG A 341 -0.80 7.31 37.62
C ARG A 341 -2.18 7.52 38.28
N THR A 342 -2.44 8.73 38.79
CA THR A 342 -3.73 9.09 39.43
C THR A 342 -4.75 9.60 38.43
N LYS A 343 -4.31 10.11 37.29
CA LYS A 343 -5.16 10.66 36.24
C LYS A 343 -4.86 10.00 34.90
N ILE A 344 -5.89 9.50 34.25
CA ILE A 344 -5.84 8.94 32.94
C ILE A 344 -5.76 10.09 31.91
N LEU A 345 -4.77 10.05 31.05
CA LEU A 345 -4.61 10.97 29.92
C LEU A 345 -5.44 10.51 28.73
N ASN A 346 -5.32 9.20 28.39
CA ASN A 346 -6.04 8.59 27.28
C ASN A 346 -6.10 7.07 27.44
N LYS A 347 -6.88 6.41 26.61
CA LYS A 347 -6.97 4.96 26.51
C LYS A 347 -6.87 4.54 25.04
N LEU A 348 -6.06 3.54 24.76
CA LEU A 348 -5.94 2.91 23.44
C LEU A 348 -6.70 1.59 23.46
N PHE A 349 -7.54 1.38 22.48
CA PHE A 349 -8.39 0.20 22.36
C PHE A 349 -7.81 -0.76 21.31
N PHE A 350 -7.64 -2.03 21.69
CA PHE A 350 -7.07 -3.01 20.78
C PHE A 350 -7.94 -4.24 20.62
N LEU A 351 -7.84 -4.82 19.43
CA LEU A 351 -8.52 -6.07 19.08
C LEU A 351 -7.53 -7.24 19.26
N ARG A 352 -7.96 -8.27 20.01
CA ARG A 352 -7.20 -9.51 20.16
C ARG A 352 -7.33 -10.36 18.90
N GLN A 353 -6.23 -11.00 18.48
CA GLN A 353 -6.26 -11.99 17.41
C GLN A 353 -7.24 -13.11 17.76
N GLN A 354 -8.13 -13.45 16.81
CA GLN A 354 -9.12 -14.52 16.94
C GLN A 354 -8.84 -15.67 15.96
N ILE A 355 -7.58 -15.87 15.60
CA ILE A 355 -7.15 -16.96 14.74
C ILE A 355 -7.19 -18.28 15.54
N ASN A 356 -7.72 -19.35 14.93
CA ASN A 356 -7.70 -20.66 15.55
C ASN A 356 -6.26 -21.18 15.72
N ARG A 357 -5.87 -21.42 16.97
CA ARG A 357 -4.54 -21.89 17.36
C ARG A 357 -4.55 -23.33 17.94
N LYS A 358 -5.64 -24.10 17.76
CA LYS A 358 -5.80 -25.46 18.37
C LYS A 358 -4.62 -26.39 18.10
N ASN A 359 -3.89 -26.22 17.01
CA ASN A 359 -2.74 -27.04 16.63
C ASN A 359 -1.42 -26.25 16.65
N SER A 360 -1.31 -25.20 17.45
CA SER A 360 -0.14 -24.33 17.51
C SER A 360 0.04 -23.77 18.91
N ASP A 361 1.25 -23.80 19.43
CA ASP A 361 1.62 -23.15 20.69
C ASP A 361 1.68 -21.61 20.61
N ARG A 362 1.32 -21.05 19.48
CA ARG A 362 1.33 -19.59 19.28
C ARG A 362 0.14 -18.96 19.99
N PRO A 363 0.36 -17.88 20.77
CA PRO A 363 -0.72 -17.17 21.43
C PRO A 363 -1.59 -16.37 20.47
N ASN A 364 -2.80 -16.05 20.87
CA ASN A 364 -3.66 -15.05 20.27
C ASN A 364 -3.26 -13.68 20.80
N MET A 365 -2.33 -13.00 20.11
CA MET A 365 -1.71 -11.76 20.57
C MET A 365 -2.64 -10.55 20.49
N CYS A 366 -2.46 -9.65 21.43
CA CYS A 366 -2.95 -8.28 21.43
C CYS A 366 -1.81 -7.35 21.83
N LEU A 367 -1.76 -6.13 21.34
CA LEU A 367 -0.68 -5.21 21.70
C LEU A 367 -0.61 -4.94 23.20
N ALA A 368 -1.75 -4.96 23.89
CA ALA A 368 -1.82 -4.80 25.34
C ALA A 368 -1.04 -5.89 26.11
N ASP A 369 -0.81 -7.07 25.53
CA ASP A 369 -0.05 -8.14 26.19
C ASP A 369 1.43 -7.78 26.44
N PHE A 370 1.96 -6.79 25.68
CA PHE A 370 3.35 -6.31 25.79
C PHE A 370 3.54 -5.21 26.82
N ILE A 371 2.48 -4.79 27.49
CA ILE A 371 2.48 -3.77 28.55
C ILE A 371 2.06 -4.41 29.88
N ALA A 372 2.75 -4.12 30.97
CA ALA A 372 2.44 -4.67 32.28
C ALA A 372 1.02 -4.29 32.73
N PRO A 373 0.24 -5.24 33.30
CA PRO A 373 -1.10 -4.96 33.79
C PRO A 373 -1.13 -3.92 34.94
N ILE A 374 -2.24 -3.20 35.07
CA ILE A 374 -2.50 -2.30 36.19
C ILE A 374 -2.28 -3.04 37.52
N GLY A 375 -1.54 -2.43 38.44
CA GLY A 375 -1.27 -2.97 39.75
C GLY A 375 -0.14 -3.99 39.82
N VAL A 376 0.45 -4.42 38.68
CA VAL A 376 1.56 -5.40 38.66
C VAL A 376 2.92 -4.72 38.63
N LYS A 377 3.20 -3.93 37.61
CA LYS A 377 4.44 -3.15 37.44
C LYS A 377 4.14 -1.81 36.81
N LYS A 378 4.98 -0.80 37.06
CA LYS A 378 4.93 0.46 36.31
C LYS A 378 5.56 0.25 34.96
N ASP A 379 4.83 0.53 33.88
CA ASP A 379 5.31 0.36 32.53
C ASP A 379 5.06 1.62 31.67
N TYR A 380 5.49 1.60 30.41
CA TYR A 380 5.51 2.75 29.54
C TYR A 380 5.18 2.33 28.11
N ILE A 381 4.62 3.27 27.36
CA ILE A 381 4.40 3.13 25.92
C ILE A 381 5.07 4.28 25.18
N GLY A 382 5.61 4.01 24.01
CA GLY A 382 6.06 5.04 23.08
C GLY A 382 5.14 5.11 21.86
N GLY A 383 4.97 6.33 21.35
CA GLY A 383 4.32 6.57 20.07
C GLY A 383 5.16 7.47 19.19
N PHE A 384 5.06 7.31 17.87
CA PHE A 384 5.79 8.15 16.93
C PHE A 384 5.03 8.32 15.61
N LEU A 385 5.41 9.38 14.88
CA LEU A 385 5.02 9.59 13.48
C LEU A 385 6.25 10.09 12.72
N VAL A 386 6.41 9.60 11.50
CA VAL A 386 7.49 9.99 10.58
C VAL A 386 6.90 10.38 9.23
N THR A 387 7.61 11.24 8.52
CA THR A 387 7.28 11.61 7.13
C THR A 387 8.55 11.78 6.30
N ALA A 388 8.48 11.39 5.04
CA ALA A 388 9.54 11.71 4.07
C ALA A 388 9.54 13.19 3.65
N GLY A 389 8.51 13.96 4.04
CA GLY A 389 8.30 15.36 3.71
C GLY A 389 7.41 15.56 2.47
N SER A 390 6.69 16.69 2.42
CA SER A 390 5.76 17.06 1.35
C SER A 390 6.44 17.18 -0.02
N GLY A 391 7.74 17.48 -0.06
CA GLY A 391 8.48 17.60 -1.31
C GLY A 391 8.48 16.34 -2.18
N ILE A 392 8.17 15.16 -1.63
CA ILE A 392 7.96 13.93 -2.41
C ILE A 392 6.70 14.05 -3.27
N GLU A 393 5.60 14.53 -2.70
CA GLU A 393 4.33 14.74 -3.40
C GLU A 393 4.44 15.84 -4.44
N ASP A 394 5.10 16.96 -4.09
CA ASP A 394 5.33 18.08 -5.00
C ASP A 394 6.14 17.64 -6.24
N LEU A 395 7.23 16.87 -6.00
CA LEU A 395 8.08 16.36 -7.07
C LEU A 395 7.35 15.31 -7.93
N SER A 396 6.56 14.45 -7.32
CA SER A 396 5.73 13.47 -8.03
C SER A 396 4.72 14.17 -8.95
N SER A 397 4.00 15.17 -8.42
CA SER A 397 3.05 15.97 -9.19
C SER A 397 3.71 16.76 -10.34
N GLU A 398 4.94 17.26 -10.14
CA GLU A 398 5.71 17.89 -11.20
C GLU A 398 5.95 16.94 -12.39
N TYR A 399 6.26 15.66 -12.10
CA TYR A 399 6.45 14.65 -13.14
C TYR A 399 5.12 14.26 -13.81
N GLU A 400 4.05 14.10 -13.05
CA GLU A 400 2.71 13.80 -13.59
C GLU A 400 2.25 14.89 -14.58
N ASN A 401 2.44 16.17 -14.22
CA ASN A 401 2.12 17.32 -15.09
C ASN A 401 2.94 17.35 -16.39
N LYS A 402 4.10 16.65 -16.40
CA LYS A 402 4.96 16.50 -17.59
C LYS A 402 4.69 15.19 -18.34
N ASN A 403 3.62 14.47 -18.02
CA ASN A 403 3.32 13.14 -18.55
C ASN A 403 4.47 12.14 -18.34
N ASP A 404 5.13 12.19 -17.18
CA ASP A 404 6.24 11.33 -16.80
C ASP A 404 5.85 10.43 -15.62
N ASP A 405 4.93 9.50 -15.87
CA ASP A 405 4.42 8.57 -14.85
C ASP A 405 5.55 7.70 -14.27
N TYR A 406 6.59 7.39 -15.08
CA TYR A 406 7.72 6.60 -14.59
C TYR A 406 8.46 7.30 -13.44
N ASN A 407 8.85 8.56 -13.62
CA ASN A 407 9.55 9.29 -12.57
C ASN A 407 8.62 9.67 -11.41
N SER A 408 7.32 9.88 -11.64
CA SER A 408 6.33 10.08 -10.58
C SER A 408 6.27 8.85 -9.65
N ILE A 409 6.06 7.65 -10.21
CA ILE A 409 6.03 6.40 -9.45
C ILE A 409 7.38 6.13 -8.76
N LEU A 410 8.50 6.40 -9.43
CA LEU A 410 9.84 6.25 -8.88
C LEU A 410 10.04 7.14 -7.63
N VAL A 411 9.63 8.39 -7.68
CA VAL A 411 9.70 9.34 -6.55
C VAL A 411 8.87 8.86 -5.37
N LYS A 412 7.63 8.42 -5.61
CA LYS A 412 6.75 7.87 -4.57
C LYS A 412 7.37 6.63 -3.94
N SER A 413 7.87 5.70 -4.76
CA SER A 413 8.54 4.48 -4.27
C SER A 413 9.78 4.78 -3.41
N ILE A 414 10.54 5.81 -3.75
CA ILE A 414 11.69 6.28 -2.96
C ILE A 414 11.21 6.94 -1.66
N GLY A 415 10.15 7.75 -1.72
CA GLY A 415 9.56 8.41 -0.55
C GLY A 415 9.12 7.41 0.51
N ASP A 416 8.47 6.32 0.11
CA ASP A 416 8.11 5.22 1.01
C ASP A 416 9.33 4.62 1.70
N ARG A 417 10.43 4.43 0.95
CA ARG A 417 11.67 3.89 1.53
C ARG A 417 12.32 4.87 2.50
N PHE A 418 12.22 6.17 2.26
CA PHE A 418 12.70 7.18 3.21
C PHE A 418 11.86 7.16 4.50
N ALA A 419 10.55 7.07 4.41
CA ALA A 419 9.69 6.99 5.59
C ALA A 419 9.97 5.73 6.43
N GLU A 420 10.06 4.57 5.80
CA GLU A 420 10.38 3.31 6.47
C GLU A 420 11.79 3.31 7.07
N GLY A 421 12.81 3.76 6.32
CA GLY A 421 14.18 3.88 6.81
C GLY A 421 14.29 4.87 7.98
N LEU A 422 13.52 5.96 7.96
CA LEU A 422 13.44 6.91 9.06
C LEU A 422 12.78 6.30 10.31
N ALA A 423 11.72 5.51 10.14
CA ALA A 423 11.08 4.79 11.24
C ALA A 423 12.05 3.81 11.90
N GLU A 424 12.86 3.07 11.10
CA GLU A 424 13.87 2.15 11.63
C GLU A 424 15.01 2.91 12.34
N MET A 425 15.52 3.98 11.74
CA MET A 425 16.54 4.85 12.33
C MET A 425 16.07 5.45 13.67
N LEU A 426 14.82 5.93 13.72
CA LEU A 426 14.22 6.46 14.94
C LEU A 426 14.10 5.37 16.00
N HIS A 427 13.60 4.19 15.66
CA HIS A 427 13.46 3.07 16.59
C HIS A 427 14.82 2.62 17.14
N ALA A 428 15.87 2.53 16.31
CA ALA A 428 17.23 2.27 16.78
C ALA A 428 17.71 3.36 17.77
N SER A 429 17.41 4.62 17.48
CA SER A 429 17.74 5.75 18.36
C SER A 429 16.95 5.71 19.68
N VAL A 430 15.70 5.28 19.64
CA VAL A 430 14.85 5.07 20.83
C VAL A 430 15.48 4.00 21.72
N ARG A 431 15.80 2.83 21.20
CA ARG A 431 16.40 1.72 21.96
C ARG A 431 17.73 2.12 22.62
N LYS A 432 18.57 2.85 21.89
CA LYS A 432 19.94 3.20 22.33
C LYS A 432 19.98 4.44 23.19
N LYS A 433 19.21 5.47 22.88
CA LYS A 433 19.37 6.82 23.42
C LYS A 433 18.13 7.34 24.15
N TYR A 434 16.98 7.39 23.51
CA TYR A 434 15.82 8.14 24.03
C TYR A 434 15.05 7.38 25.11
N TRP A 435 14.76 6.12 24.87
CA TRP A 435 14.34 5.19 25.92
C TRP A 435 15.56 4.63 26.64
N GLY A 436 16.52 4.11 25.86
CA GLY A 436 17.84 3.75 26.34
C GLY A 436 17.89 2.40 27.05
N TYR A 437 16.95 1.48 26.76
CA TYR A 437 16.97 0.13 27.36
C TYR A 437 18.01 -0.80 26.73
N ASN A 438 18.55 -0.45 25.54
CA ASN A 438 19.63 -1.22 24.90
C ASN A 438 20.77 -0.29 24.39
N PRO A 439 21.50 0.42 25.27
CA PRO A 439 22.47 1.43 24.85
C PRO A 439 23.71 0.87 24.13
N LYS A 440 24.00 -0.42 24.31
CA LYS A 440 25.16 -1.11 23.70
C LYS A 440 24.79 -1.85 22.39
N GLU A 441 23.57 -1.68 21.87
CA GLU A 441 23.14 -2.34 20.63
C GLU A 441 24.09 -2.01 19.46
N SER A 442 24.58 -3.06 18.79
CA SER A 442 25.41 -2.97 17.60
C SER A 442 24.90 -3.95 16.54
N LEU A 443 23.78 -3.58 15.91
CA LEU A 443 23.13 -4.35 14.86
C LEU A 443 23.44 -3.77 13.49
N LYS A 444 23.68 -4.66 12.52
CA LYS A 444 23.78 -4.29 11.10
C LYS A 444 22.40 -4.07 10.51
N ASN A 445 22.30 -3.41 9.36
CA ASN A 445 21.00 -3.20 8.70
C ASN A 445 20.27 -4.53 8.42
N SER A 446 20.98 -5.58 8.01
CA SER A 446 20.38 -6.91 7.81
C SER A 446 19.78 -7.52 9.08
N ASP A 447 20.33 -7.19 10.25
CA ASP A 447 19.78 -7.65 11.53
C ASP A 447 18.55 -6.84 11.93
N LEU A 448 18.52 -5.54 11.60
CA LEU A 448 17.37 -4.66 11.79
C LEU A 448 16.19 -5.11 10.91
N ILE A 449 16.44 -5.38 9.62
CA ILE A 449 15.44 -5.93 8.69
C ILE A 449 14.89 -7.28 9.17
N SER A 450 15.72 -8.08 9.84
CA SER A 450 15.33 -9.37 10.43
C SER A 450 14.76 -9.24 11.85
N GLU A 451 14.51 -8.03 12.33
CA GLU A 451 13.92 -7.73 13.66
C GLU A 451 14.66 -8.38 14.84
N LYS A 452 15.99 -8.48 14.77
CA LYS A 452 16.81 -9.09 15.84
C LYS A 452 17.04 -8.18 17.05
N TYR A 453 16.44 -7.02 17.07
CA TYR A 453 16.49 -6.11 18.20
C TYR A 453 15.55 -6.53 19.34
N VAL A 454 15.81 -6.04 20.54
CA VAL A 454 14.92 -6.19 21.70
C VAL A 454 13.83 -5.12 21.64
N GLY A 455 12.58 -5.53 21.90
CA GLY A 455 11.41 -4.64 21.83
C GLY A 455 10.61 -4.84 20.55
N ILE A 456 9.53 -4.10 20.42
CA ILE A 456 8.59 -4.17 19.30
C ILE A 456 8.30 -2.77 18.76
N ARG A 457 7.96 -2.70 17.48
CA ARG A 457 7.54 -1.48 16.78
C ARG A 457 6.35 -1.77 15.85
N PRO A 458 5.19 -2.13 16.42
CA PRO A 458 4.01 -2.39 15.63
C PRO A 458 3.46 -1.08 15.03
N ALA A 459 2.70 -1.22 13.93
CA ALA A 459 1.93 -0.15 13.34
C ALA A 459 0.45 -0.53 13.31
N PRO A 460 -0.50 0.43 13.38
CA PRO A 460 -1.92 0.16 13.17
C PRO A 460 -2.14 -0.51 11.80
N GLY A 461 -2.96 -1.56 11.77
CA GLY A 461 -3.20 -2.42 10.60
C GLY A 461 -2.50 -3.77 10.65
N TYR A 462 -1.54 -3.99 11.56
CA TYR A 462 -0.90 -5.29 11.77
C TYR A 462 -1.75 -6.20 12.69
N PRO A 463 -1.56 -7.53 12.64
CA PRO A 463 -2.43 -8.47 13.34
C PRO A 463 -2.54 -8.32 14.85
N ALA A 464 -1.56 -7.70 15.52
CA ALA A 464 -1.62 -7.44 16.98
C ALA A 464 -2.29 -6.10 17.32
N CYS A 465 -2.47 -5.21 16.35
CA CYS A 465 -3.17 -3.91 16.48
C CYS A 465 -3.85 -3.55 15.14
N PRO A 466 -4.89 -4.29 14.73
CA PRO A 466 -5.47 -4.19 13.39
C PRO A 466 -6.29 -2.91 13.17
N ASP A 467 -6.71 -2.23 14.23
CA ASP A 467 -7.56 -1.04 14.15
C ASP A 467 -6.76 0.21 13.78
N HIS A 468 -7.24 0.92 12.75
CA HIS A 468 -6.67 2.18 12.29
C HIS A 468 -7.23 3.42 12.99
N THR A 469 -8.36 3.31 13.71
CA THR A 469 -8.99 4.46 14.38
C THR A 469 -8.11 5.00 15.50
N GLU A 470 -7.27 4.17 16.11
CA GLU A 470 -6.29 4.58 17.12
C GLU A 470 -5.21 5.56 16.61
N LYS A 471 -5.11 5.79 15.30
CA LYS A 471 -4.27 6.87 14.74
C LYS A 471 -4.72 8.25 15.21
N GLU A 472 -6.02 8.49 15.38
CA GLU A 472 -6.55 9.77 15.88
C GLU A 472 -6.09 10.02 17.31
N THR A 473 -6.16 8.98 18.16
CA THR A 473 -5.66 9.02 19.54
C THR A 473 -4.16 9.30 19.59
N LEU A 474 -3.39 8.61 18.73
CA LEU A 474 -1.94 8.80 18.64
C LEU A 474 -1.58 10.21 18.15
N PHE A 475 -2.31 10.74 17.16
CA PHE A 475 -2.10 12.10 16.64
C PHE A 475 -2.39 13.14 17.72
N SER A 476 -3.44 12.93 18.52
CA SER A 476 -3.74 13.78 19.65
C SER A 476 -2.63 13.73 20.72
N LEU A 477 -2.18 12.53 21.09
CA LEU A 477 -1.10 12.33 22.06
C LEU A 477 0.21 13.00 21.64
N LEU A 478 0.54 12.95 20.34
CA LEU A 478 1.75 13.56 19.77
C LEU A 478 1.59 15.06 19.44
N ASN A 479 0.38 15.61 19.59
CA ASN A 479 0.06 17.00 19.24
C ASN A 479 0.52 17.36 17.79
N ILE A 480 0.16 16.51 16.82
CA ILE A 480 0.66 16.59 15.45
C ILE A 480 0.38 17.94 14.78
N LYS A 481 -0.80 18.53 15.04
CA LYS A 481 -1.19 19.83 14.46
C LYS A 481 -0.22 20.97 14.81
N GLU A 482 0.45 20.88 15.94
CA GLU A 482 1.43 21.88 16.38
C GLU A 482 2.86 21.47 16.01
N ASN A 483 3.17 20.18 16.07
CA ASN A 483 4.53 19.66 16.00
C ASN A 483 5.00 19.31 14.58
N LEU A 484 4.10 19.14 13.60
CA LEU A 484 4.45 18.80 12.22
C LEU A 484 3.73 19.73 11.21
N LYS A 485 3.79 21.04 11.47
CA LYS A 485 3.36 22.03 10.48
C LYS A 485 4.31 22.12 9.30
#